data_589d6a7a77fa6c4e0c6139aa9472da55
#
_entry.id   589d6a7a77fa6c4e0c6139aa9472da55
#
_cell.length_a   1.000
_cell.length_b   1.000
_cell.length_c   1.000
_cell.angle_alpha   90.00
_cell.angle_beta   90.00
_cell.angle_gamma   90.00
#
_symmetry.space_group_name_H-M   'P 1'
#
loop_
_entity.id
_entity.type
_entity.pdbx_description
1 polymer ?
#
loop_
_entity_poly.entity_id
_entity_poly.type
_entity_poly.pdbx_seq_one_letter_code
_entity_poly.pdbx_strand_id
1 'polypeptide(L)'
;MFLPLGDEPNPHGVPIATYALIGINVAVYLLVTLPMGALRPDLDDPVLAEYVQALMSQLGGRVSLDQLLAQVTAYDLVTFSYGFRPVDPGLLTLVTSMFLHGGFMHLVGNMLYLWIYGDNVEHRLGSGRFLIAYLGTGALATLSHAVTDLGSLLPMVGASGAISGVLGFYFIWFPRNRVRVWVMFFPFFMNMVHFPARFVLGVYLILDNLLPFLATRGVEGGGVAYGAHLGGFVAGLAYAWWSDRREVEHQPAEYEAPSVSSDSDPSSIRGIRQRITDGAYETAAPDYFQLSSARTSRLLMPEDSIQFGNWLANHQHPDAALIVYQRHLRDYPLGPYSAEAHLGAGLVQLYARDQPTAAYQHLVMVLDAEPHPDTEAHARSALAEIASRQKLQVKSVH
;
A
#
# COMPACT_ATOMS: atom_id res chain seq x y z
N MET A 1 3.68 20.19 15.35
CA MET A 1 2.67 19.29 14.76
C MET A 1 3.09 18.99 13.33
N PHE A 2 3.07 17.73 12.94
CA PHE A 2 3.34 17.28 11.59
C PHE A 2 2.06 16.64 11.04
N LEU A 3 1.45 17.23 9.99
CA LEU A 3 0.21 16.75 9.43
C LEU A 3 0.39 16.48 7.93
N PRO A 4 0.33 15.23 7.48
CA PRO A 4 0.34 14.92 6.05
C PRO A 4 -0.97 15.41 5.43
N LEU A 5 -0.89 16.10 4.29
CA LEU A 5 -2.04 16.67 3.59
C LEU A 5 -2.19 16.17 2.14
N GLY A 6 -1.31 15.30 1.70
CA GLY A 6 -1.34 14.73 0.36
C GLY A 6 0.04 14.20 -0.04
N ASP A 7 0.10 13.57 -1.17
CA ASP A 7 1.34 13.08 -1.76
C ASP A 7 1.41 13.39 -3.26
N GLU A 8 2.58 13.20 -3.85
CA GLU A 8 2.86 13.46 -5.25
C GLU A 8 3.92 12.46 -5.76
N PRO A 9 3.80 11.96 -7.01
CA PRO A 9 2.67 12.14 -7.93
C PRO A 9 1.48 11.26 -7.57
N ASN A 10 0.28 11.68 -7.99
CA ASN A 10 -0.95 10.91 -7.86
C ASN A 10 -1.33 10.23 -9.18
N PRO A 11 -1.99 9.06 -9.15
CA PRO A 11 -2.48 8.40 -10.34
C PRO A 11 -3.63 9.18 -10.99
N HIS A 12 -3.90 8.87 -12.26
CA HIS A 12 -5.08 9.36 -12.95
C HIS A 12 -6.28 8.45 -12.68
N GLY A 13 -7.47 9.04 -12.62
CA GLY A 13 -8.71 8.31 -12.39
C GLY A 13 -9.24 8.42 -10.97
N VAL A 14 -10.41 7.84 -10.75
CA VAL A 14 -11.12 7.91 -9.46
C VAL A 14 -10.86 6.61 -8.69
N PRO A 15 -10.30 6.67 -7.48
CA PRO A 15 -10.09 5.50 -6.63
C PRO A 15 -11.41 5.09 -5.95
N ILE A 16 -12.20 4.28 -6.66
CA ILE A 16 -13.59 3.96 -6.28
C ILE A 16 -13.66 3.22 -4.94
N ALA A 17 -12.79 2.23 -4.72
CA ALA A 17 -12.81 1.45 -3.47
C ALA A 17 -12.33 2.28 -2.29
N THR A 18 -11.32 3.13 -2.45
CA THR A 18 -10.86 4.08 -1.44
C THR A 18 -11.99 5.01 -1.01
N TYR A 19 -12.68 5.64 -1.97
CA TYR A 19 -13.80 6.53 -1.65
C TYR A 19 -15.01 5.79 -1.09
N ALA A 20 -15.29 4.57 -1.55
CA ALA A 20 -16.34 3.74 -0.97
C ALA A 20 -16.06 3.38 0.49
N LEU A 21 -14.82 2.97 0.81
CA LEU A 21 -14.40 2.70 2.19
C LEU A 21 -14.51 3.95 3.08
N ILE A 22 -14.05 5.10 2.59
CA ILE A 22 -14.20 6.38 3.31
C ILE A 22 -15.69 6.67 3.53
N GLY A 23 -16.52 6.56 2.48
CA GLY A 23 -17.95 6.81 2.56
C GLY A 23 -18.67 5.90 3.55
N ILE A 24 -18.34 4.60 3.57
CA ILE A 24 -18.90 3.62 4.52
C ILE A 24 -18.52 3.99 5.95
N ASN A 25 -17.24 4.28 6.21
CA ASN A 25 -16.77 4.65 7.55
C ASN A 25 -17.44 5.94 8.06
N VAL A 26 -17.54 6.96 7.20
CA VAL A 26 -18.25 8.20 7.53
C VAL A 26 -19.75 7.94 7.77
N ALA A 27 -20.40 7.12 6.94
CA ALA A 27 -21.80 6.77 7.11
C ALA A 27 -22.06 6.02 8.43
N VAL A 28 -21.22 5.02 8.76
CA VAL A 28 -21.31 4.30 10.05
C VAL A 28 -21.11 5.27 11.21
N TYR A 29 -20.17 6.19 11.11
CA TYR A 29 -19.95 7.19 12.16
C TYR A 29 -21.16 8.10 12.35
N LEU A 30 -21.71 8.65 11.27
CA LEU A 30 -22.83 9.60 11.35
C LEU A 30 -24.16 8.92 11.72
N LEU A 31 -24.40 7.67 11.28
CA LEU A 31 -25.67 6.98 11.48
C LEU A 31 -25.68 6.07 12.71
N VAL A 32 -24.52 5.65 13.21
CA VAL A 32 -24.42 4.73 14.35
C VAL A 32 -23.65 5.38 15.50
N THR A 33 -22.37 5.73 15.30
CA THR A 33 -21.50 6.21 16.37
C THR A 33 -22.02 7.48 17.01
N LEU A 34 -22.33 8.48 16.19
CA LEU A 34 -22.75 9.81 16.68
C LEU A 34 -24.09 9.76 17.43
N PRO A 35 -25.18 9.18 16.89
CA PRO A 35 -26.44 9.13 17.62
C PRO A 35 -26.38 8.21 18.83
N MET A 36 -25.78 7.02 18.73
CA MET A 36 -25.69 6.09 19.86
C MET A 36 -24.75 6.59 20.97
N GLY A 37 -23.72 7.36 20.63
CA GLY A 37 -22.85 8.01 21.62
C GLY A 37 -23.53 9.11 22.43
N ALA A 38 -24.65 9.67 21.94
CA ALA A 38 -25.46 10.64 22.66
C ALA A 38 -26.56 10.00 23.55
N LEU A 39 -26.83 8.71 23.37
CA LEU A 39 -27.89 8.00 24.09
C LEU A 39 -27.32 7.20 25.26
N ARG A 40 -28.13 7.11 26.33
CA ARG A 40 -27.88 6.14 27.43
C ARG A 40 -28.33 4.75 27.00
N PRO A 41 -27.63 3.70 27.44
CA PRO A 41 -28.08 2.34 27.19
C PRO A 41 -29.39 2.04 27.92
N ASP A 42 -30.17 1.12 27.38
CA ASP A 42 -31.30 0.53 28.10
C ASP A 42 -30.74 -0.29 29.27
N LEU A 43 -31.29 -0.07 30.48
CA LEU A 43 -30.84 -0.77 31.68
C LEU A 43 -31.25 -2.27 31.65
N ASP A 44 -32.24 -2.62 30.85
CA ASP A 44 -32.68 -4.00 30.65
C ASP A 44 -31.93 -4.72 29.48
N ASP A 45 -31.00 -4.03 28.83
CA ASP A 45 -30.20 -4.65 27.78
C ASP A 45 -29.23 -5.70 28.35
N PRO A 46 -29.33 -6.97 27.94
CA PRO A 46 -28.48 -8.05 28.45
C PRO A 46 -26.98 -7.79 28.19
N VAL A 47 -26.65 -7.08 27.10
CA VAL A 47 -25.26 -6.71 26.74
C VAL A 47 -24.67 -5.72 27.75
N LEU A 48 -25.50 -4.86 28.38
CA LEU A 48 -25.02 -3.91 29.39
C LEU A 48 -24.40 -4.62 30.59
N ALA A 49 -25.07 -5.68 31.11
CA ALA A 49 -24.55 -6.42 32.24
C ALA A 49 -23.20 -7.09 31.93
N GLU A 50 -23.09 -7.71 30.76
CA GLU A 50 -21.83 -8.32 30.29
C GLU A 50 -20.71 -7.29 30.11
N TYR A 51 -21.00 -6.15 29.47
CA TYR A 51 -20.06 -5.06 29.27
C TYR A 51 -19.54 -4.47 30.59
N VAL A 52 -20.45 -4.18 31.52
CA VAL A 52 -20.10 -3.65 32.86
C VAL A 52 -19.25 -4.66 33.63
N GLN A 53 -19.57 -5.95 33.57
CA GLN A 53 -18.76 -6.98 34.21
C GLN A 53 -17.34 -7.03 33.61
N ALA A 54 -17.23 -6.94 32.28
CA ALA A 54 -15.93 -6.90 31.59
C ALA A 54 -15.08 -5.69 32.03
N LEU A 55 -15.70 -4.48 32.07
CA LEU A 55 -15.04 -3.26 32.55
C LEU A 55 -14.59 -3.36 34.01
N MET A 56 -15.48 -3.84 34.88
CA MET A 56 -15.15 -3.97 36.31
C MET A 56 -14.00 -4.94 36.56
N SER A 57 -13.94 -6.03 35.80
CA SER A 57 -12.84 -7.01 35.89
C SER A 57 -11.49 -6.38 35.51
N GLN A 58 -11.48 -5.50 34.53
CA GLN A 58 -10.25 -4.80 34.11
C GLN A 58 -9.86 -3.62 35.02
N LEU A 59 -10.84 -2.88 35.53
CA LEU A 59 -10.59 -1.74 36.40
C LEU A 59 -10.23 -2.12 37.84
N GLY A 60 -10.30 -3.40 38.18
CA GLY A 60 -9.90 -3.91 39.49
C GLY A 60 -10.61 -3.25 40.68
N GLY A 61 -11.87 -2.85 40.51
CA GLY A 61 -12.67 -2.23 41.57
C GLY A 61 -12.33 -0.79 41.89
N ARG A 62 -11.55 -0.12 41.03
CA ARG A 62 -11.15 1.30 41.21
C ARG A 62 -12.27 2.30 40.97
N VAL A 63 -13.37 1.86 40.35
CA VAL A 63 -14.52 2.70 39.97
C VAL A 63 -15.80 2.05 40.48
N SER A 64 -16.74 2.86 41.01
CA SER A 64 -18.03 2.33 41.45
C SER A 64 -18.94 2.02 40.27
N LEU A 65 -19.90 1.09 40.48
CA LEU A 65 -20.89 0.73 39.46
C LEU A 65 -21.67 1.94 38.95
N ASP A 66 -22.10 2.83 39.91
CA ASP A 66 -22.85 4.04 39.55
C ASP A 66 -22.04 4.99 38.67
N GLN A 67 -20.73 5.12 38.94
CA GLN A 67 -19.82 5.94 38.11
C GLN A 67 -19.66 5.37 36.73
N LEU A 68 -19.56 4.05 36.61
CA LEU A 68 -19.49 3.35 35.30
C LEU A 68 -20.77 3.56 34.50
N LEU A 69 -21.92 3.27 35.10
CA LEU A 69 -23.23 3.42 34.45
C LEU A 69 -23.50 4.88 34.04
N ALA A 70 -22.99 5.85 34.80
CA ALA A 70 -23.09 7.24 34.45
C ALA A 70 -22.28 7.65 33.20
N GLN A 71 -21.30 6.89 32.80
CA GLN A 71 -20.42 7.17 31.64
C GLN A 71 -20.74 6.34 30.41
N VAL A 72 -21.30 5.13 30.58
CA VAL A 72 -21.63 4.21 29.49
C VAL A 72 -22.70 4.81 28.58
N THR A 73 -22.47 4.69 27.29
CA THR A 73 -23.37 5.10 26.21
C THR A 73 -23.93 3.88 25.47
N ALA A 74 -24.98 4.06 24.69
CA ALA A 74 -25.49 2.99 23.83
C ALA A 74 -24.45 2.56 22.76
N TYR A 75 -23.55 3.50 22.36
CA TYR A 75 -22.46 3.17 21.43
C TYR A 75 -21.43 2.22 22.05
N ASP A 76 -21.20 2.27 23.36
CA ASP A 76 -20.28 1.32 24.02
C ASP A 76 -20.80 -0.12 23.91
N LEU A 77 -22.11 -0.33 23.95
CA LEU A 77 -22.71 -1.64 23.73
C LEU A 77 -22.61 -2.08 22.27
N VAL A 78 -22.72 -1.15 21.31
CA VAL A 78 -22.47 -1.43 19.89
C VAL A 78 -21.01 -1.86 19.68
N THR A 79 -20.04 -1.12 20.25
CA THR A 79 -18.62 -1.48 20.14
C THR A 79 -18.30 -2.80 20.83
N PHE A 80 -18.93 -3.10 21.95
CA PHE A 80 -18.76 -4.37 22.65
C PHE A 80 -19.30 -5.56 21.85
N SER A 81 -20.42 -5.40 21.14
CA SER A 81 -21.06 -6.44 20.33
C SER A 81 -20.40 -6.63 18.97
N TYR A 82 -19.94 -5.56 18.32
CA TYR A 82 -19.45 -5.56 16.93
C TYR A 82 -17.96 -5.22 16.78
N GLY A 83 -17.30 -4.79 17.84
CA GLY A 83 -15.85 -4.68 17.93
C GLY A 83 -15.22 -6.06 18.13
N PHE A 84 -13.95 -6.22 17.80
CA PHE A 84 -13.25 -7.48 17.94
C PHE A 84 -12.74 -7.64 19.38
N ARG A 85 -13.16 -8.71 20.06
CA ARG A 85 -12.68 -9.09 21.40
C ARG A 85 -11.78 -10.31 21.31
N PRO A 86 -10.52 -10.23 21.74
CA PRO A 86 -9.61 -11.38 21.70
C PRO A 86 -10.10 -12.62 22.44
N VAL A 87 -10.82 -12.45 23.55
CA VAL A 87 -11.39 -13.55 24.35
C VAL A 87 -12.54 -14.27 23.64
N ASP A 88 -13.24 -13.60 22.73
CA ASP A 88 -14.39 -14.12 21.99
C ASP A 88 -14.27 -13.74 20.50
N PRO A 89 -13.33 -14.38 19.77
CA PRO A 89 -13.04 -14.00 18.39
C PRO A 89 -14.13 -14.48 17.44
N GLY A 90 -14.75 -13.54 16.71
CA GLY A 90 -15.78 -13.82 15.71
C GLY A 90 -15.37 -13.36 14.31
N LEU A 91 -15.77 -14.10 13.27
CA LEU A 91 -15.52 -13.67 11.88
C LEU A 91 -16.27 -12.36 11.54
N LEU A 92 -17.47 -12.19 12.07
CA LEU A 92 -18.24 -10.97 11.90
C LEU A 92 -17.52 -9.78 12.57
N THR A 93 -17.11 -9.93 13.82
CA THR A 93 -16.44 -8.86 14.58
C THR A 93 -15.06 -8.53 14.02
N LEU A 94 -14.39 -9.49 13.39
CA LEU A 94 -13.14 -9.27 12.68
C LEU A 94 -13.28 -8.25 11.53
N VAL A 95 -14.46 -8.23 10.88
CA VAL A 95 -14.74 -7.29 9.77
C VAL A 95 -15.41 -6.01 10.29
N THR A 96 -16.45 -6.13 11.13
CA THR A 96 -17.23 -4.98 11.60
C THR A 96 -16.39 -4.00 12.43
N SER A 97 -15.44 -4.51 13.21
CA SER A 97 -14.52 -3.71 14.00
C SER A 97 -13.75 -2.67 13.16
N MET A 98 -13.45 -2.97 11.90
CA MET A 98 -12.73 -2.05 10.99
C MET A 98 -13.55 -0.81 10.61
N PHE A 99 -14.87 -0.81 10.83
CA PHE A 99 -15.77 0.29 10.45
C PHE A 99 -16.30 1.08 11.65
N LEU A 100 -16.01 0.63 12.87
CA LEU A 100 -16.35 1.35 14.09
C LEU A 100 -15.22 2.28 14.51
N HIS A 101 -15.55 3.45 15.08
CA HIS A 101 -14.55 4.43 15.49
C HIS A 101 -14.87 4.99 16.87
N GLY A 102 -13.87 5.02 17.76
CA GLY A 102 -14.00 5.50 19.14
C GLY A 102 -14.17 7.02 19.31
N GLY A 103 -14.19 7.80 18.20
CA GLY A 103 -14.41 9.24 18.25
C GLY A 103 -14.08 9.95 16.94
N PHE A 104 -14.45 11.24 16.87
CA PHE A 104 -14.33 12.05 15.66
C PHE A 104 -12.89 12.15 15.13
N MET A 105 -11.92 12.43 16.02
CA MET A 105 -10.52 12.56 15.61
C MET A 105 -9.92 11.23 15.15
N HIS A 106 -10.39 10.09 15.71
CA HIS A 106 -10.02 8.75 15.28
C HIS A 106 -10.51 8.47 13.85
N LEU A 107 -11.78 8.83 13.54
CA LEU A 107 -12.31 8.73 12.18
C LEU A 107 -11.53 9.64 11.22
N VAL A 108 -11.38 10.91 11.53
CA VAL A 108 -10.71 11.90 10.65
C VAL A 108 -9.27 11.49 10.34
N GLY A 109 -8.53 11.04 11.34
CA GLY A 109 -7.17 10.53 11.14
C GLY A 109 -7.13 9.34 10.18
N ASN A 110 -7.99 8.34 10.41
CA ASN A 110 -8.09 7.18 9.53
C ASN A 110 -8.46 7.55 8.10
N MET A 111 -9.47 8.38 7.91
CA MET A 111 -9.92 8.78 6.57
C MET A 111 -8.88 9.63 5.84
N LEU A 112 -8.16 10.49 6.55
CA LEU A 112 -7.06 11.28 5.99
C LEU A 112 -5.93 10.38 5.46
N TYR A 113 -5.49 9.40 6.24
CA TYR A 113 -4.44 8.48 5.80
C TYR A 113 -4.92 7.58 4.65
N LEU A 114 -6.14 7.07 4.71
CA LEU A 114 -6.72 6.29 3.62
C LEU A 114 -6.85 7.10 2.34
N TRP A 115 -7.24 8.38 2.45
CA TRP A 115 -7.36 9.30 1.31
C TRP A 115 -6.01 9.60 0.66
N ILE A 116 -4.94 9.81 1.47
CA ILE A 116 -3.61 10.16 0.96
C ILE A 116 -2.92 8.97 0.29
N TYR A 117 -3.00 7.78 0.90
CA TYR A 117 -2.18 6.64 0.49
C TYR A 117 -2.96 5.56 -0.25
N GLY A 118 -4.29 5.53 -0.09
CA GLY A 118 -5.15 4.50 -0.64
C GLY A 118 -5.25 4.54 -2.15
N ASP A 119 -5.33 5.73 -2.74
CA ASP A 119 -5.49 5.93 -4.18
C ASP A 119 -4.34 5.33 -5.01
N ASN A 120 -3.11 5.58 -4.63
CA ASN A 120 -1.92 5.03 -5.28
C ASN A 120 -1.89 3.50 -5.21
N VAL A 121 -2.21 2.93 -4.05
CA VAL A 121 -2.25 1.47 -3.85
C VAL A 121 -3.41 0.84 -4.63
N GLU A 122 -4.58 1.48 -4.63
CA GLU A 122 -5.74 1.01 -5.38
C GLU A 122 -5.47 1.00 -6.89
N HIS A 123 -4.86 2.07 -7.43
CA HIS A 123 -4.54 2.11 -8.86
C HIS A 123 -3.55 1.03 -9.27
N ARG A 124 -2.61 0.67 -8.40
CA ARG A 124 -1.67 -0.42 -8.68
C ARG A 124 -2.33 -1.80 -8.65
N LEU A 125 -3.21 -2.04 -7.69
CA LEU A 125 -3.86 -3.35 -7.50
C LEU A 125 -5.13 -3.52 -8.34
N GLY A 126 -5.81 -2.42 -8.68
CA GLY A 126 -7.19 -2.38 -9.11
C GLY A 126 -8.16 -2.51 -7.92
N SER A 127 -9.35 -1.89 -8.02
CA SER A 127 -10.29 -1.70 -6.91
C SER A 127 -10.69 -3.01 -6.20
N GLY A 128 -10.93 -4.08 -6.96
CA GLY A 128 -11.34 -5.37 -6.37
C GLY A 128 -10.24 -6.02 -5.51
N ARG A 129 -8.99 -6.07 -6.03
CA ARG A 129 -7.85 -6.61 -5.30
C ARG A 129 -7.45 -5.73 -4.12
N PHE A 130 -7.57 -4.42 -4.27
CA PHE A 130 -7.35 -3.46 -3.19
C PHE A 130 -8.29 -3.70 -2.02
N LEU A 131 -9.59 -3.91 -2.27
CA LEU A 131 -10.58 -4.20 -1.22
C LEU A 131 -10.24 -5.51 -0.48
N ILE A 132 -9.89 -6.57 -1.21
CA ILE A 132 -9.46 -7.85 -0.61
C ILE A 132 -8.20 -7.66 0.23
N ALA A 133 -7.20 -6.92 -0.28
CA ALA A 133 -5.96 -6.65 0.43
C ALA A 133 -6.18 -5.80 1.69
N TYR A 134 -7.04 -4.78 1.61
CA TYR A 134 -7.44 -3.94 2.74
C TYR A 134 -8.08 -4.76 3.86
N LEU A 135 -9.11 -5.57 3.54
CA LEU A 135 -9.79 -6.42 4.52
C LEU A 135 -8.85 -7.51 5.06
N GLY A 136 -8.02 -8.10 4.21
CA GLY A 136 -7.06 -9.14 4.60
C GLY A 136 -5.98 -8.62 5.54
N THR A 137 -5.37 -7.47 5.23
CA THR A 137 -4.37 -6.85 6.13
C THR A 137 -5.01 -6.36 7.42
N GLY A 138 -6.25 -5.86 7.38
CA GLY A 138 -7.01 -5.50 8.57
C GLY A 138 -7.29 -6.70 9.49
N ALA A 139 -7.67 -7.84 8.92
CA ALA A 139 -7.85 -9.08 9.68
C ALA A 139 -6.52 -9.53 10.32
N LEU A 140 -5.43 -9.54 9.56
CA LEU A 140 -4.10 -9.89 10.08
C LEU A 140 -3.63 -8.91 11.16
N ALA A 141 -3.91 -7.63 11.02
CA ALA A 141 -3.65 -6.61 12.02
C ALA A 141 -4.37 -6.89 13.34
N THR A 142 -5.67 -7.15 13.25
CA THR A 142 -6.53 -7.50 14.39
C THR A 142 -6.02 -8.74 15.12
N LEU A 143 -5.70 -9.80 14.37
CA LEU A 143 -5.15 -11.04 14.93
C LEU A 143 -3.77 -10.84 15.55
N SER A 144 -2.90 -10.01 14.95
CA SER A 144 -1.60 -9.68 15.52
C SER A 144 -1.70 -8.97 16.87
N HIS A 145 -2.68 -8.10 17.03
CA HIS A 145 -2.94 -7.47 18.33
C HIS A 145 -3.50 -8.46 19.34
N ALA A 146 -4.44 -9.30 18.91
CA ALA A 146 -5.03 -10.32 19.78
C ALA A 146 -4.00 -11.25 20.42
N VAL A 147 -2.94 -11.60 19.68
CA VAL A 147 -1.85 -12.45 20.21
C VAL A 147 -1.10 -11.76 21.38
N THR A 148 -1.12 -10.44 21.47
CA THR A 148 -0.45 -9.70 22.56
C THR A 148 -1.26 -9.72 23.86
N ASP A 149 -2.59 -9.95 23.79
CA ASP A 149 -3.50 -10.04 24.93
C ASP A 149 -4.73 -10.88 24.58
N LEU A 150 -4.57 -12.20 24.60
CA LEU A 150 -5.62 -13.18 24.29
C LEU A 150 -6.79 -13.14 25.28
N GLY A 151 -6.54 -12.63 26.48
CA GLY A 151 -7.54 -12.51 27.56
C GLY A 151 -8.34 -11.23 27.56
N SER A 152 -8.06 -10.30 26.64
CA SER A 152 -8.73 -9.01 26.62
C SER A 152 -10.22 -9.13 26.36
N LEU A 153 -11.01 -8.57 27.29
CA LEU A 153 -12.45 -8.46 27.21
C LEU A 153 -12.89 -7.18 26.47
N LEU A 154 -11.98 -6.19 26.33
CA LEU A 154 -12.31 -4.93 25.67
C LEU A 154 -12.29 -5.07 24.15
N PRO A 155 -13.29 -4.46 23.49
CA PRO A 155 -13.36 -4.48 22.04
C PRO A 155 -12.30 -3.59 21.39
N MET A 156 -11.62 -4.09 20.37
CA MET A 156 -10.82 -3.32 19.47
C MET A 156 -11.66 -2.83 18.30
N VAL A 157 -11.53 -1.55 17.94
CA VAL A 157 -12.25 -0.90 16.83
C VAL A 157 -11.35 0.04 16.06
N GLY A 158 -11.60 0.20 14.78
CA GLY A 158 -10.96 1.16 13.90
C GLY A 158 -10.40 0.57 12.60
N ALA A 159 -10.44 1.37 11.56
CA ALA A 159 -9.87 1.06 10.24
C ALA A 159 -8.33 1.02 10.24
N SER A 160 -7.69 1.50 11.31
CA SER A 160 -6.26 1.82 11.36
C SER A 160 -5.33 0.64 11.10
N GLY A 161 -5.71 -0.58 11.51
CA GLY A 161 -4.95 -1.79 11.21
C GLY A 161 -4.89 -2.09 9.70
N ALA A 162 -6.04 -2.00 9.01
CA ALA A 162 -6.11 -2.16 7.56
C ALA A 162 -5.38 -1.02 6.82
N ILE A 163 -5.53 0.23 7.29
CA ILE A 163 -4.82 1.39 6.76
C ILE A 163 -3.31 1.22 6.94
N SER A 164 -2.85 0.71 8.08
CA SER A 164 -1.42 0.39 8.27
C SER A 164 -0.93 -0.64 7.24
N GLY A 165 -1.78 -1.60 6.83
CA GLY A 165 -1.50 -2.48 5.70
C GLY A 165 -1.31 -1.71 4.39
N VAL A 166 -2.19 -0.75 4.11
CA VAL A 166 -2.06 0.16 2.94
C VAL A 166 -0.74 0.94 2.99
N LEU A 167 -0.35 1.44 4.17
CA LEU A 167 0.94 2.11 4.36
C LEU A 167 2.14 1.18 4.12
N GLY A 168 2.01 -0.10 4.49
CA GLY A 168 3.00 -1.13 4.19
C GLY A 168 3.18 -1.36 2.69
N PHE A 169 2.09 -1.46 1.93
CA PHE A 169 2.13 -1.49 0.45
C PHE A 169 2.82 -0.25 -0.10
N TYR A 170 2.38 0.92 0.35
CA TYR A 170 2.90 2.19 -0.11
C TYR A 170 4.41 2.34 0.14
N PHE A 171 4.89 1.89 1.28
CA PHE A 171 6.32 1.93 1.65
C PHE A 171 7.21 1.17 0.68
N ILE A 172 6.74 0.04 0.14
CA ILE A 172 7.48 -0.77 -0.84
C ILE A 172 7.33 -0.18 -2.24
N TRP A 173 6.09 0.13 -2.66
CA TRP A 173 5.81 0.45 -4.06
C TRP A 173 6.07 1.90 -4.43
N PHE A 174 5.94 2.84 -3.48
CA PHE A 174 6.05 4.28 -3.74
C PHE A 174 7.06 4.99 -2.83
N PRO A 175 8.28 4.44 -2.65
CA PRO A 175 9.25 4.93 -1.66
C PRO A 175 9.75 6.35 -1.94
N ARG A 176 9.70 6.80 -3.21
CA ARG A 176 10.19 8.10 -3.66
C ARG A 176 9.12 9.14 -3.87
N ASN A 177 7.83 8.78 -3.77
CA ASN A 177 6.76 9.77 -3.75
C ASN A 177 7.04 10.79 -2.65
N ARG A 178 6.60 12.03 -2.89
CA ARG A 178 6.77 13.12 -1.93
C ARG A 178 5.48 13.35 -1.19
N VAL A 179 5.53 13.22 0.13
CA VAL A 179 4.40 13.54 1.00
C VAL A 179 4.48 15.01 1.38
N ARG A 180 3.41 15.75 1.14
CA ARG A 180 3.24 17.13 1.56
C ARG A 180 2.84 17.13 3.02
N VAL A 181 3.72 17.62 3.88
CA VAL A 181 3.51 17.69 5.32
C VAL A 181 3.43 19.14 5.75
N TRP A 182 2.35 19.47 6.41
CA TRP A 182 2.23 20.76 7.09
C TRP A 182 2.97 20.68 8.42
N VAL A 183 4.04 21.47 8.51
CA VAL A 183 4.89 21.55 9.70
C VAL A 183 4.55 22.84 10.45
N MET A 184 4.13 22.70 11.70
CA MET A 184 3.74 23.82 12.54
C MET A 184 4.47 23.78 13.89
N PHE A 185 5.30 24.80 14.12
CA PHE A 185 5.90 25.14 15.40
C PHE A 185 5.46 26.56 15.79
N PHE A 186 4.22 26.67 16.29
CA PHE A 186 3.62 27.95 16.64
C PHE A 186 4.44 28.68 17.73
N PRO A 187 4.65 30.03 17.60
CA PRO A 187 4.26 30.90 16.49
C PRO A 187 5.34 31.07 15.41
N PHE A 188 6.47 30.39 15.49
CA PHE A 188 7.71 30.74 14.76
C PHE A 188 7.82 30.15 13.37
N PHE A 189 7.17 29.02 13.10
CA PHE A 189 7.30 28.34 11.83
C PHE A 189 5.98 27.65 11.45
N MET A 190 5.44 27.99 10.28
CA MET A 190 4.31 27.31 9.66
C MET A 190 4.59 27.23 8.17
N ASN A 191 4.91 26.05 7.66
CA ASN A 191 5.22 25.86 6.25
C ASN A 191 4.83 24.49 5.75
N MET A 192 4.63 24.38 4.44
CA MET A 192 4.42 23.12 3.74
C MET A 192 5.78 22.59 3.29
N VAL A 193 6.12 21.39 3.72
CA VAL A 193 7.40 20.75 3.40
C VAL A 193 7.12 19.40 2.72
N HIS A 194 7.91 19.06 1.72
CA HIS A 194 7.82 17.80 1.01
C HIS A 194 8.90 16.84 1.52
N PHE A 195 8.48 15.71 2.06
CA PHE A 195 9.37 14.65 2.50
C PHE A 195 9.20 13.39 1.63
N PRO A 196 10.27 12.60 1.40
CA PRO A 196 10.12 11.28 0.81
C PRO A 196 9.16 10.41 1.61
N ALA A 197 8.27 9.70 0.93
CA ALA A 197 7.25 8.87 1.59
C ALA A 197 7.86 7.87 2.58
N ARG A 198 8.97 7.22 2.23
CA ARG A 198 9.69 6.32 3.15
C ARG A 198 10.06 6.96 4.47
N PHE A 199 10.48 8.22 4.45
CA PHE A 199 10.83 8.94 5.66
C PHE A 199 9.59 9.15 6.54
N VAL A 200 8.50 9.67 5.95
CA VAL A 200 7.25 9.93 6.68
C VAL A 200 6.68 8.65 7.27
N LEU A 201 6.62 7.58 6.48
CA LEU A 201 6.10 6.28 6.93
C LEU A 201 7.05 5.58 7.92
N GLY A 202 8.36 5.80 7.80
CA GLY A 202 9.34 5.33 8.78
C GLY A 202 9.17 6.01 10.14
N VAL A 203 8.94 7.33 10.15
CA VAL A 203 8.61 8.10 11.37
C VAL A 203 7.32 7.58 11.99
N TYR A 204 6.25 7.43 11.19
CA TYR A 204 4.99 6.83 11.64
C TYR A 204 5.21 5.45 12.27
N LEU A 205 5.94 4.57 11.60
CA LEU A 205 6.17 3.21 12.09
C LEU A 205 6.96 3.19 13.40
N ILE A 206 8.03 3.98 13.49
CA ILE A 206 8.95 3.94 14.65
C ILE A 206 8.42 4.79 15.80
N LEU A 207 8.13 6.08 15.56
CA LEU A 207 7.80 7.02 16.63
C LEU A 207 6.35 6.90 17.09
N ASP A 208 5.42 6.69 16.18
CA ASP A 208 3.99 6.69 16.50
C ASP A 208 3.47 5.28 16.83
N ASN A 209 4.22 4.22 16.52
CA ASN A 209 3.75 2.85 16.73
C ASN A 209 4.74 1.97 17.50
N LEU A 210 5.97 1.77 17.02
CA LEU A 210 6.91 0.82 17.64
C LEU A 210 7.36 1.27 19.03
N LEU A 211 7.78 2.53 19.19
CA LEU A 211 8.22 3.02 20.49
C LEU A 211 7.08 3.05 21.51
N PRO A 212 5.86 3.55 21.21
CA PRO A 212 4.73 3.43 22.11
C PRO A 212 4.36 1.97 22.42
N PHE A 213 4.37 1.07 21.44
CA PHE A 213 4.13 -0.36 21.68
C PHE A 213 5.10 -0.95 22.70
N LEU A 214 6.38 -0.63 22.58
CA LEU A 214 7.41 -1.13 23.53
C LEU A 214 7.25 -0.49 24.91
N ALA A 215 6.88 0.81 24.97
CA ALA A 215 6.71 1.54 26.21
C ALA A 215 5.45 1.16 26.99
N THR A 216 4.38 0.74 26.30
CA THR A 216 3.10 0.37 26.92
C THR A 216 2.95 -1.12 27.19
N ARG A 217 3.97 -1.94 26.91
CA ARG A 217 3.96 -3.37 27.23
C ARG A 217 3.76 -3.58 28.72
N GLY A 218 2.71 -4.33 29.07
CA GLY A 218 2.37 -4.64 30.46
C GLY A 218 1.63 -3.53 31.22
N VAL A 219 1.23 -2.46 30.52
CA VAL A 219 0.34 -1.42 31.09
C VAL A 219 -1.09 -1.75 30.63
N GLU A 220 -1.93 -2.20 31.56
CA GLU A 220 -3.33 -2.45 31.30
C GLU A 220 -4.08 -1.12 31.01
N GLY A 221 -4.88 -1.08 29.91
CA GLY A 221 -5.75 0.04 29.60
C GLY A 221 -5.25 1.05 28.58
N GLY A 222 -4.28 0.70 27.72
CA GLY A 222 -3.82 1.56 26.65
C GLY A 222 -4.86 1.75 25.52
N GLY A 223 -5.25 3.00 25.20
CA GLY A 223 -6.30 3.32 24.23
C GLY A 223 -5.98 3.08 22.76
N VAL A 224 -4.73 2.73 22.37
CA VAL A 224 -4.32 2.53 20.99
C VAL A 224 -3.78 1.11 20.79
N ALA A 225 -4.32 0.39 19.80
CA ALA A 225 -3.91 -0.96 19.46
C ALA A 225 -2.63 -0.97 18.60
N TYR A 226 -1.50 -0.56 19.16
CA TYR A 226 -0.21 -0.48 18.45
C TYR A 226 0.20 -1.81 17.80
N GLY A 227 -0.10 -2.94 18.43
CA GLY A 227 0.14 -4.27 17.86
C GLY A 227 -0.63 -4.51 16.56
N ALA A 228 -1.84 -3.93 16.42
CA ALA A 228 -2.59 -3.99 15.16
C ALA A 228 -1.93 -3.14 14.07
N HIS A 229 -1.47 -1.94 14.41
CA HIS A 229 -0.79 -1.08 13.43
C HIS A 229 0.50 -1.73 12.91
N LEU A 230 1.32 -2.27 13.79
CA LEU A 230 2.55 -2.98 13.42
C LEU A 230 2.25 -4.24 12.59
N GLY A 231 1.27 -5.05 13.02
CA GLY A 231 0.87 -6.26 12.31
C GLY A 231 0.33 -5.97 10.91
N GLY A 232 -0.53 -4.96 10.78
CA GLY A 232 -1.05 -4.51 9.48
C GLY A 232 0.06 -4.02 8.56
N PHE A 233 0.94 -3.17 9.05
CA PHE A 233 2.07 -2.65 8.28
C PHE A 233 2.98 -3.77 7.78
N VAL A 234 3.35 -4.72 8.64
CA VAL A 234 4.17 -5.89 8.27
C VAL A 234 3.45 -6.78 7.26
N ALA A 235 2.14 -7.01 7.42
CA ALA A 235 1.35 -7.77 6.47
C ALA A 235 1.35 -7.10 5.07
N GLY A 236 1.18 -5.78 5.02
CA GLY A 236 1.27 -4.99 3.79
C GLY A 236 2.65 -5.07 3.14
N LEU A 237 3.73 -4.89 3.92
CA LEU A 237 5.12 -5.06 3.44
C LEU A 237 5.35 -6.44 2.83
N ALA A 238 4.93 -7.49 3.55
CA ALA A 238 5.14 -8.87 3.14
C ALA A 238 4.41 -9.20 1.83
N TYR A 239 3.16 -8.75 1.71
CA TYR A 239 2.39 -8.94 0.48
C TYR A 239 2.99 -8.16 -0.69
N ALA A 240 3.36 -6.88 -0.51
CA ALA A 240 3.95 -6.06 -1.56
C ALA A 240 5.24 -6.70 -2.09
N TRP A 241 6.12 -7.10 -1.17
CA TRP A 241 7.37 -7.76 -1.51
C TRP A 241 7.17 -9.12 -2.21
N TRP A 242 6.18 -9.90 -1.80
CA TRP A 242 5.87 -11.18 -2.39
C TRP A 242 5.21 -11.02 -3.77
N SER A 243 4.30 -10.06 -3.95
CA SER A 243 3.62 -9.80 -5.22
C SER A 243 4.60 -9.34 -6.29
N ASP A 244 5.53 -8.42 -5.96
CA ASP A 244 6.56 -7.95 -6.88
C ASP A 244 7.44 -9.10 -7.38
N ARG A 245 7.79 -10.04 -6.49
CA ARG A 245 8.54 -11.23 -6.89
C ARG A 245 7.74 -12.14 -7.81
N ARG A 246 6.45 -12.32 -7.55
CA ARG A 246 5.58 -13.15 -8.39
C ARG A 246 5.27 -12.52 -9.74
N GLU A 247 5.12 -11.20 -9.82
CA GLU A 247 4.95 -10.52 -11.12
C GLU A 247 6.15 -10.77 -12.02
N VAL A 248 7.34 -10.77 -11.47
CA VAL A 248 8.57 -11.11 -12.22
C VAL A 248 8.61 -12.60 -12.61
N GLU A 249 8.03 -13.50 -11.81
CA GLU A 249 8.09 -14.95 -12.03
C GLU A 249 6.98 -15.50 -12.92
N HIS A 250 5.77 -14.90 -12.93
CA HIS A 250 4.56 -15.53 -13.44
C HIS A 250 3.82 -14.73 -14.51
N GLN A 251 4.37 -13.65 -15.07
CA GLN A 251 3.70 -13.06 -16.23
C GLN A 251 3.97 -13.94 -17.48
N PRO A 252 2.98 -14.73 -17.93
CA PRO A 252 2.97 -15.13 -19.32
C PRO A 252 2.75 -13.85 -20.11
N ALA A 253 3.77 -13.37 -20.82
CA ALA A 253 3.50 -12.42 -21.87
C ALA A 253 2.51 -13.13 -22.82
N GLU A 254 1.30 -12.59 -22.98
CA GLU A 254 0.45 -12.92 -24.12
C GLU A 254 1.18 -12.41 -25.38
N TYR A 255 2.20 -13.15 -25.75
CA TYR A 255 2.87 -12.99 -27.02
C TYR A 255 2.32 -14.07 -27.95
N GLU A 256 1.27 -13.75 -28.70
CA GLU A 256 0.81 -14.56 -29.81
C GLU A 256 1.84 -14.46 -30.94
N ALA A 257 2.68 -15.47 -31.04
CA ALA A 257 3.64 -15.59 -32.13
C ALA A 257 3.01 -16.13 -33.40
N PRO A 258 3.36 -15.60 -34.57
CA PRO A 258 3.14 -16.33 -35.81
C PRO A 258 3.99 -17.59 -35.82
N SER A 259 3.40 -18.71 -36.19
CA SER A 259 4.05 -20.03 -36.29
C SER A 259 5.10 -20.04 -37.40
N VAL A 260 6.38 -20.10 -37.04
CA VAL A 260 7.48 -20.32 -37.99
C VAL A 260 8.23 -21.59 -37.59
N SER A 261 8.23 -22.57 -38.49
CA SER A 261 8.99 -23.81 -38.39
C SER A 261 10.42 -23.61 -38.88
N SER A 262 11.45 -23.94 -38.09
CA SER A 262 12.82 -24.08 -38.54
C SER A 262 13.61 -25.16 -37.78
N ASP A 263 14.38 -25.91 -38.50
CA ASP A 263 15.07 -27.16 -38.23
C ASP A 263 16.44 -27.02 -37.51
N SER A 264 16.42 -26.50 -36.29
CA SER A 264 17.51 -26.66 -35.29
C SER A 264 16.84 -26.45 -33.95
N ASP A 265 17.21 -27.23 -32.90
CA ASP A 265 16.53 -27.10 -31.58
C ASP A 265 16.54 -25.64 -31.12
N PRO A 266 15.55 -24.81 -31.55
CA PRO A 266 15.53 -23.35 -31.33
C PRO A 266 15.17 -23.01 -29.91
N SER A 267 14.62 -24.00 -29.19
CA SER A 267 14.17 -23.86 -27.80
C SER A 267 15.32 -24.01 -26.79
N SER A 268 16.54 -24.33 -27.26
CA SER A 268 17.68 -24.38 -26.35
C SER A 268 18.00 -22.96 -25.82
N ILE A 269 18.30 -22.86 -24.52
CA ILE A 269 18.68 -21.57 -23.87
C ILE A 269 19.78 -20.86 -24.69
N ARG A 270 20.74 -21.59 -25.25
CA ARG A 270 21.79 -21.03 -26.08
C ARG A 270 21.26 -20.49 -27.40
N GLY A 271 20.31 -21.19 -28.04
CA GLY A 271 19.70 -20.75 -29.30
C GLY A 271 18.85 -19.49 -29.10
N ILE A 272 18.10 -19.39 -28.01
CA ILE A 272 17.33 -18.18 -27.66
C ILE A 272 18.27 -16.97 -27.45
N ARG A 273 19.33 -17.17 -26.68
CA ARG A 273 20.35 -16.11 -26.47
C ARG A 273 20.97 -15.64 -27.77
N GLN A 274 21.38 -16.56 -28.60
CA GLN A 274 22.04 -16.23 -29.88
C GLN A 274 21.11 -15.42 -30.78
N ARG A 275 19.83 -15.82 -30.92
CA ARG A 275 18.86 -15.08 -31.73
C ARG A 275 18.63 -13.63 -31.18
N ILE A 276 18.61 -13.44 -29.85
CA ILE A 276 18.49 -12.12 -29.28
C ILE A 276 19.74 -11.28 -29.56
N THR A 277 20.94 -11.85 -29.39
CA THR A 277 22.20 -11.16 -29.71
C THR A 277 22.32 -10.83 -31.20
N ASP A 278 21.80 -11.67 -32.09
CA ASP A 278 21.78 -11.44 -33.54
C ASP A 278 20.64 -10.48 -33.99
N GLY A 279 19.81 -9.97 -33.04
CA GLY A 279 18.69 -9.04 -33.34
C GLY A 279 17.45 -9.73 -33.92
N ALA A 280 17.39 -11.06 -33.91
CA ALA A 280 16.23 -11.82 -34.38
C ALA A 280 15.13 -11.93 -33.32
N TYR A 281 14.69 -10.75 -32.81
CA TYR A 281 13.81 -10.62 -31.63
C TYR A 281 12.44 -11.27 -31.85
N GLU A 282 11.83 -11.09 -33.01
CA GLU A 282 10.51 -11.64 -33.36
C GLU A 282 10.44 -13.15 -33.16
N THR A 283 11.49 -13.86 -33.56
CA THR A 283 11.59 -15.35 -33.46
C THR A 283 12.06 -15.80 -32.07
N ALA A 284 12.76 -14.95 -31.33
CA ALA A 284 13.30 -15.29 -30.02
C ALA A 284 12.28 -15.03 -28.87
N ALA A 285 11.42 -14.02 -29.00
CA ALA A 285 10.51 -13.58 -27.95
C ALA A 285 9.59 -14.68 -27.43
N PRO A 286 8.89 -15.49 -28.26
CA PRO A 286 8.01 -16.53 -27.77
C PRO A 286 8.73 -17.53 -26.87
N ASP A 287 9.90 -17.98 -27.27
CA ASP A 287 10.69 -18.96 -26.52
C ASP A 287 11.28 -18.36 -25.25
N TYR A 288 11.71 -17.08 -25.31
CA TYR A 288 12.23 -16.35 -24.13
C TYR A 288 11.19 -16.23 -23.02
N PHE A 289 9.94 -15.90 -23.35
CA PHE A 289 8.88 -15.73 -22.37
C PHE A 289 8.32 -17.06 -21.83
N GLN A 290 8.57 -18.18 -22.48
CA GLN A 290 8.27 -19.52 -21.95
C GLN A 290 9.29 -19.97 -20.89
N LEU A 291 10.47 -19.36 -20.82
CA LEU A 291 11.47 -19.69 -19.81
C LEU A 291 11.05 -19.19 -18.42
N SER A 292 11.21 -20.05 -17.41
CA SER A 292 11.05 -19.62 -16.03
C SER A 292 12.03 -18.51 -15.64
N SER A 293 11.67 -17.68 -14.66
CA SER A 293 12.53 -16.60 -14.16
C SER A 293 13.93 -17.08 -13.75
N ALA A 294 14.04 -18.28 -13.17
CA ALA A 294 15.34 -18.88 -12.83
C ALA A 294 16.22 -19.18 -14.06
N ARG A 295 15.61 -19.57 -15.20
CA ARG A 295 16.34 -19.85 -16.44
C ARG A 295 16.71 -18.60 -17.22
N THR A 296 16.00 -17.49 -17.00
CA THR A 296 16.30 -16.19 -17.62
C THR A 296 17.30 -15.37 -16.81
N SER A 297 17.62 -15.78 -15.58
CA SER A 297 18.59 -15.05 -14.75
C SER A 297 19.97 -15.04 -15.44
N ARG A 298 20.46 -13.81 -15.70
CA ARG A 298 21.71 -13.53 -16.43
C ARG A 298 21.85 -14.24 -17.77
N LEU A 299 20.72 -14.56 -18.41
CA LEU A 299 20.70 -15.17 -19.72
C LEU A 299 21.22 -14.22 -20.79
N LEU A 300 20.78 -12.97 -20.75
CA LEU A 300 21.16 -11.93 -21.70
C LEU A 300 22.32 -11.09 -21.15
N MET A 301 23.17 -10.64 -22.06
CA MET A 301 24.12 -9.58 -21.73
C MET A 301 23.35 -8.28 -21.44
N PRO A 302 23.90 -7.38 -20.61
CA PRO A 302 23.22 -6.13 -20.25
C PRO A 302 22.73 -5.35 -21.47
N GLU A 303 23.57 -5.20 -22.50
CA GLU A 303 23.22 -4.48 -23.72
C GLU A 303 22.10 -5.17 -24.51
N ASP A 304 22.18 -6.48 -24.71
CA ASP A 304 21.17 -7.26 -25.45
C ASP A 304 19.79 -7.15 -24.80
N SER A 305 19.73 -7.14 -23.46
CA SER A 305 18.48 -7.02 -22.72
C SER A 305 17.82 -5.67 -22.93
N ILE A 306 18.59 -4.57 -23.01
CA ILE A 306 18.03 -3.24 -23.30
C ILE A 306 17.56 -3.15 -24.75
N GLN A 307 18.36 -3.61 -25.70
CA GLN A 307 17.96 -3.59 -27.11
C GLN A 307 16.68 -4.42 -27.34
N PHE A 308 16.59 -5.60 -26.72
CA PHE A 308 15.40 -6.43 -26.80
C PHE A 308 14.17 -5.78 -26.15
N GLY A 309 14.33 -5.19 -24.97
CA GLY A 309 13.27 -4.42 -24.30
C GLY A 309 12.78 -3.24 -25.14
N ASN A 310 13.71 -2.47 -25.73
CA ASN A 310 13.39 -1.34 -26.61
C ASN A 310 12.65 -1.81 -27.88
N TRP A 311 13.07 -2.92 -28.47
CA TRP A 311 12.39 -3.48 -29.62
C TRP A 311 10.94 -3.85 -29.28
N LEU A 312 10.72 -4.55 -28.17
CA LEU A 312 9.37 -4.91 -27.70
C LEU A 312 8.48 -3.69 -27.48
N ALA A 313 9.00 -2.67 -26.82
CA ALA A 313 8.26 -1.43 -26.57
C ALA A 313 7.83 -0.75 -27.87
N ASN A 314 8.71 -0.69 -28.87
CA ASN A 314 8.47 -0.07 -30.15
C ASN A 314 7.53 -0.88 -31.07
N HIS A 315 7.39 -2.20 -30.83
CA HIS A 315 6.53 -3.10 -31.60
C HIS A 315 5.20 -3.43 -30.89
N GLN A 316 4.72 -2.54 -30.03
CA GLN A 316 3.43 -2.62 -29.33
C GLN A 316 3.32 -3.81 -28.34
N HIS A 317 4.44 -4.23 -27.76
CA HIS A 317 4.50 -5.22 -26.68
C HIS A 317 4.99 -4.60 -25.37
N PRO A 318 4.31 -3.56 -24.82
CA PRO A 318 4.81 -2.81 -23.67
C PRO A 318 4.94 -3.66 -22.41
N ASP A 319 4.01 -4.59 -22.18
CA ASP A 319 4.06 -5.46 -21.00
C ASP A 319 5.24 -6.43 -21.06
N ALA A 320 5.52 -6.97 -22.24
CA ALA A 320 6.70 -7.81 -22.48
C ALA A 320 8.00 -7.01 -22.32
N ALA A 321 8.06 -5.78 -22.83
CA ALA A 321 9.19 -4.88 -22.64
C ALA A 321 9.45 -4.62 -21.14
N LEU A 322 8.41 -4.33 -20.39
CA LEU A 322 8.51 -4.07 -18.94
C LEU A 322 9.10 -5.28 -18.20
N ILE A 323 8.70 -6.53 -18.55
CA ILE A 323 9.25 -7.74 -17.98
C ILE A 323 10.76 -7.85 -18.27
N VAL A 324 11.19 -7.55 -19.49
CA VAL A 324 12.61 -7.60 -19.85
C VAL A 324 13.41 -6.59 -19.05
N TYR A 325 12.95 -5.33 -18.93
CA TYR A 325 13.60 -4.32 -18.10
C TYR A 325 13.65 -4.71 -16.63
N GLN A 326 12.57 -5.23 -16.08
CA GLN A 326 12.52 -5.68 -14.67
C GLN A 326 13.48 -6.86 -14.43
N ARG A 327 13.56 -7.82 -15.36
CA ARG A 327 14.54 -8.91 -15.29
C ARG A 327 15.98 -8.38 -15.36
N HIS A 328 16.26 -7.40 -16.22
CA HIS A 328 17.55 -6.72 -16.25
C HIS A 328 17.90 -6.08 -14.92
N LEU A 329 16.99 -5.28 -14.35
CA LEU A 329 17.20 -4.58 -13.07
C LEU A 329 17.36 -5.54 -11.88
N ARG A 330 16.70 -6.70 -11.91
CA ARG A 330 16.93 -7.79 -10.95
C ARG A 330 18.32 -8.36 -11.03
N ASP A 331 18.78 -8.63 -12.26
CA ASP A 331 20.05 -9.32 -12.52
C ASP A 331 21.27 -8.38 -12.41
N TYR A 332 21.07 -7.10 -12.72
CA TYR A 332 22.08 -6.04 -12.74
C TYR A 332 21.61 -4.74 -12.07
N PRO A 333 21.25 -4.75 -10.77
CA PRO A 333 20.58 -3.63 -10.11
C PRO A 333 21.39 -2.33 -10.07
N LEU A 334 22.71 -2.40 -10.07
CA LEU A 334 23.66 -1.28 -10.12
C LEU A 334 24.70 -1.50 -11.24
N GLY A 335 24.34 -2.33 -12.20
CA GLY A 335 25.23 -2.71 -13.29
C GLY A 335 25.14 -1.79 -14.51
N PRO A 336 25.86 -2.15 -15.59
CA PRO A 336 25.76 -1.45 -16.87
C PRO A 336 24.32 -1.43 -17.38
N TYR A 337 23.93 -0.32 -17.97
CA TYR A 337 22.60 -0.08 -18.54
C TYR A 337 21.43 -0.11 -17.55
N SER A 338 21.68 -0.03 -16.23
CA SER A 338 20.59 0.07 -15.26
C SER A 338 19.78 1.37 -15.43
N ALA A 339 20.42 2.46 -15.80
CA ALA A 339 19.75 3.72 -16.10
C ALA A 339 18.82 3.60 -17.31
N GLU A 340 19.29 2.95 -18.39
CA GLU A 340 18.50 2.71 -19.61
C GLU A 340 17.32 1.78 -19.34
N ALA A 341 17.53 0.74 -18.52
CA ALA A 341 16.44 -0.16 -18.10
C ALA A 341 15.37 0.58 -17.28
N HIS A 342 15.80 1.44 -16.36
CA HIS A 342 14.88 2.31 -15.61
C HIS A 342 14.18 3.31 -16.53
N LEU A 343 14.88 3.92 -17.50
CA LEU A 343 14.25 4.81 -18.47
C LEU A 343 13.20 4.06 -19.29
N GLY A 344 13.53 2.92 -19.88
CA GLY A 344 12.60 2.11 -20.67
C GLY A 344 11.37 1.69 -19.87
N ALA A 345 11.56 1.17 -18.65
CA ALA A 345 10.45 0.83 -17.77
C ALA A 345 9.59 2.05 -17.40
N GLY A 346 10.20 3.19 -17.10
CA GLY A 346 9.51 4.44 -16.80
C GLY A 346 8.67 4.95 -17.97
N LEU A 347 9.20 4.93 -19.19
CA LEU A 347 8.48 5.36 -20.38
C LEU A 347 7.30 4.42 -20.72
N VAL A 348 7.48 3.12 -20.58
CA VAL A 348 6.38 2.14 -20.74
C VAL A 348 5.28 2.38 -19.71
N GLN A 349 5.63 2.57 -18.46
CA GLN A 349 4.65 2.85 -17.41
C GLN A 349 3.90 4.17 -17.67
N LEU A 350 4.59 5.21 -18.14
CA LEU A 350 3.98 6.52 -18.37
C LEU A 350 3.06 6.53 -19.60
N TYR A 351 3.56 6.04 -20.74
CA TYR A 351 2.87 6.24 -22.02
C TYR A 351 1.99 5.08 -22.45
N ALA A 352 2.37 3.85 -22.13
CA ALA A 352 1.60 2.69 -22.55
C ALA A 352 0.58 2.23 -21.48
N ARG A 353 0.93 2.40 -20.20
CA ARG A 353 0.07 1.94 -19.08
C ARG A 353 -0.64 3.07 -18.34
N ASP A 354 -0.35 4.32 -18.65
CA ASP A 354 -0.85 5.53 -17.97
C ASP A 354 -0.72 5.46 -16.43
N GLN A 355 0.44 4.98 -15.97
CA GLN A 355 0.76 4.82 -14.54
C GLN A 355 1.86 5.80 -14.12
N PRO A 356 1.57 7.10 -13.98
CA PRO A 356 2.57 8.14 -13.72
C PRO A 356 3.31 7.94 -12.40
N THR A 357 2.67 7.36 -11.39
CA THR A 357 3.32 7.10 -10.10
C THR A 357 4.36 5.98 -10.17
N ALA A 358 4.07 4.91 -10.92
CA ALA A 358 5.04 3.85 -11.18
C ALA A 358 6.17 4.33 -12.08
N ALA A 359 5.83 5.11 -13.13
CA ALA A 359 6.81 5.75 -14.02
C ALA A 359 7.78 6.64 -13.24
N TYR A 360 7.26 7.47 -12.33
CA TYR A 360 8.06 8.37 -11.50
C TYR A 360 9.13 7.62 -10.69
N GLN A 361 8.80 6.45 -10.11
CA GLN A 361 9.77 5.66 -9.37
C GLN A 361 10.97 5.27 -10.24
N HIS A 362 10.70 4.79 -11.45
CA HIS A 362 11.74 4.42 -12.40
C HIS A 362 12.53 5.63 -12.90
N LEU A 363 11.84 6.72 -13.29
CA LEU A 363 12.51 7.91 -13.86
C LEU A 363 13.43 8.62 -12.84
N VAL A 364 13.08 8.62 -11.56
CA VAL A 364 13.99 9.15 -10.52
C VAL A 364 15.21 8.25 -10.35
N MET A 365 15.04 6.91 -10.48
CA MET A 365 16.19 5.98 -10.43
C MET A 365 17.19 6.21 -11.57
N VAL A 366 16.71 6.66 -12.74
CA VAL A 366 17.62 7.05 -13.83
C VAL A 366 18.60 8.11 -13.35
N LEU A 367 18.10 9.16 -12.69
CA LEU A 367 18.93 10.29 -12.23
C LEU A 367 19.92 9.88 -11.12
N ASP A 368 19.56 8.88 -10.30
CA ASP A 368 20.41 8.36 -9.24
C ASP A 368 21.55 7.45 -9.77
N ALA A 369 21.43 6.96 -11.01
CA ALA A 369 22.35 5.96 -11.61
C ALA A 369 23.48 6.57 -12.46
N GLU A 370 23.75 7.89 -12.36
CA GLU A 370 24.74 8.61 -13.15
C GLU A 370 24.62 8.31 -14.67
N PRO A 371 23.48 8.62 -15.31
CA PRO A 371 23.17 8.22 -16.67
C PRO A 371 23.99 8.97 -17.71
N HIS A 372 24.04 8.44 -18.94
CA HIS A 372 24.49 9.21 -20.08
C HIS A 372 23.63 10.49 -20.27
N PRO A 373 24.18 11.63 -20.74
CA PRO A 373 23.43 12.89 -20.87
C PRO A 373 22.10 12.79 -21.63
N ASP A 374 22.03 11.97 -22.68
CA ASP A 374 20.81 11.77 -23.46
C ASP A 374 19.74 11.00 -22.63
N THR A 375 20.15 9.97 -21.90
CA THR A 375 19.29 9.20 -20.99
C THR A 375 18.74 10.10 -19.88
N GLU A 376 19.59 10.96 -19.32
CA GLU A 376 19.19 11.95 -18.32
C GLU A 376 18.17 12.95 -18.87
N ALA A 377 18.41 13.49 -20.06
CA ALA A 377 17.52 14.45 -20.70
C ALA A 377 16.12 13.87 -20.95
N HIS A 378 16.04 12.63 -21.41
CA HIS A 378 14.76 11.93 -21.59
C HIS A 378 14.03 11.71 -20.25
N ALA A 379 14.74 11.28 -19.21
CA ALA A 379 14.16 11.10 -17.88
C ALA A 379 13.64 12.41 -17.30
N ARG A 380 14.40 13.51 -17.42
CA ARG A 380 13.97 14.83 -16.96
C ARG A 380 12.75 15.35 -17.72
N SER A 381 12.69 15.12 -19.04
CA SER A 381 11.54 15.49 -19.86
C SER A 381 10.26 14.74 -19.42
N ALA A 382 10.36 13.43 -19.23
CA ALA A 382 9.24 12.61 -18.75
C ALA A 382 8.79 13.00 -17.33
N LEU A 383 9.73 13.29 -16.42
CA LEU A 383 9.43 13.81 -15.08
C LEU A 383 8.74 15.18 -15.13
N ALA A 384 9.17 16.08 -16.02
CA ALA A 384 8.52 17.37 -16.21
C ALA A 384 7.10 17.21 -16.75
N GLU A 385 6.86 16.25 -17.63
CA GLU A 385 5.52 15.92 -18.11
C GLU A 385 4.61 15.40 -16.99
N ILE A 386 5.09 14.49 -16.16
CA ILE A 386 4.34 14.02 -14.98
C ILE A 386 3.98 15.22 -14.09
N ALA A 387 4.94 16.10 -13.80
CA ALA A 387 4.71 17.30 -12.98
C ALA A 387 3.70 18.26 -13.62
N SER A 388 3.72 18.41 -14.95
CA SER A 388 2.79 19.28 -15.67
C SER A 388 1.35 18.74 -15.63
N ARG A 389 1.18 17.43 -15.80
CA ARG A 389 -0.12 16.75 -15.70
C ARG A 389 -0.74 16.94 -14.30
N GLN A 390 0.06 16.86 -13.23
CA GLN A 390 -0.37 17.10 -11.85
C GLN A 390 -0.85 18.55 -11.62
N LYS A 391 -0.14 19.54 -12.16
CA LYS A 391 -0.53 20.97 -12.07
C LYS A 391 -1.83 21.28 -12.82
N LEU A 392 -2.09 20.58 -13.93
CA LEU A 392 -3.32 20.76 -14.69
C LEU A 392 -4.54 20.22 -13.95
N GLN A 393 -4.42 19.13 -13.21
CA GLN A 393 -5.51 18.58 -12.39
C GLN A 393 -5.95 19.54 -11.26
N VAL A 394 -5.01 20.26 -10.63
CA VAL A 394 -5.32 21.25 -9.59
C VAL A 394 -6.09 22.45 -10.14
N LYS A 395 -5.92 22.80 -11.43
CA LYS A 395 -6.64 23.92 -12.06
C LYS A 395 -8.07 23.59 -12.52
N SER A 396 -8.42 22.30 -12.66
CA SER A 396 -9.75 21.86 -13.11
C SER A 396 -10.75 21.67 -11.98
N VAL A 397 -10.35 21.88 -10.72
CA VAL A 397 -11.21 21.74 -9.52
C VAL A 397 -11.62 23.10 -8.94
N HIS A 398 -11.43 24.20 -9.70
CA HIS A 398 -11.91 25.53 -9.29
C HIS A 398 -13.11 25.98 -10.12
#